data_0448aab7292108d039b85417b96f7747
#
_entry.id   0448aab7292108d039b85417b96f7747
#
_cell.length_a   1.000
_cell.length_b   1.000
_cell.length_c   1.000
_cell.angle_alpha   90.00
_cell.angle_beta   90.00
_cell.angle_gamma   90.00
#
_symmetry.space_group_name_H-M   'P 1'
#
loop_
_entity.id
_entity.type
_entity.pdbx_description
1 polymer ?
#
loop_
_entity_poly.entity_id
_entity_poly.type
_entity_poly.pdbx_seq_one_letter_code
_entity_poly.pdbx_strand_id
1 'polypeptide(L)' 'KAEAVDFEVPGTDNADLAYWIKDNIEGWDQMILEFYTIGEPNSGWVHCSVADKPRKQFLRAFKEDGKTKYKPIIGDIRCG' A
#
# COMPACT_ATOMS: atom_id res chain seq x y z
N LYS A 1 19.16 -6.16 -4.63
CA LYS A 1 19.06 -5.51 -3.34
C LYS A 1 17.71 -4.82 -3.21
N ALA A 2 17.01 -5.04 -2.11
CA ALA A 2 15.71 -4.42 -1.88
C ALA A 2 15.85 -3.16 -1.02
N GLU A 3 15.08 -2.14 -1.35
CA GLU A 3 15.01 -0.91 -0.57
C GLU A 3 13.53 -0.62 -0.32
N ALA A 4 13.23 -0.04 0.83
CA ALA A 4 11.87 0.25 1.22
C ALA A 4 11.71 1.69 1.68
N VAL A 5 10.58 2.30 1.35
CA VAL A 5 10.25 3.68 1.71
C VAL A 5 8.78 3.75 2.09
N ASP A 6 8.47 4.54 3.11
CA ASP A 6 7.08 4.86 3.47
C ASP A 6 6.70 6.19 2.82
N PHE A 7 5.51 6.23 2.24
CA PHE A 7 5.01 7.42 1.54
C PHE A 7 3.74 7.94 2.18
N GLU A 8 3.63 9.25 2.18
CA GLU A 8 2.38 9.93 2.49
C GLU A 8 2.42 11.27 1.77
N VAL A 9 1.37 11.57 1.01
CA VAL A 9 1.25 12.85 0.32
C VAL A 9 0.07 13.60 0.90
N PRO A 10 0.30 14.70 1.63
CA PRO A 10 -0.80 15.47 2.21
C PRO A 10 -1.84 15.87 1.16
N GLY A 11 -3.10 15.67 1.49
CA GLY A 11 -4.20 16.00 0.58
C GLY A 11 -4.50 14.92 -0.45
N THR A 12 -3.76 13.83 -0.47
CA THR A 12 -3.99 12.73 -1.38
C THR A 12 -4.45 11.51 -0.58
N ASP A 13 -5.50 10.85 -1.05
CA ASP A 13 -5.97 9.60 -0.47
C ASP A 13 -4.86 8.55 -0.57
N ASN A 14 -4.52 7.90 0.54
CA ASN A 14 -3.43 6.92 0.55
C ASN A 14 -3.72 5.71 -0.35
N ALA A 15 -4.98 5.32 -0.50
CA ALA A 15 -5.34 4.27 -1.44
C ALA A 15 -5.10 4.72 -2.88
N ASP A 16 -5.48 5.96 -3.23
CA ASP A 16 -5.21 6.51 -4.55
C ASP A 16 -3.71 6.56 -4.83
N LEU A 17 -2.92 6.94 -3.83
CA LEU A 17 -1.47 6.96 -3.96
C LEU A 17 -0.92 5.56 -4.25
N ALA A 18 -1.39 4.56 -3.51
CA ALA A 18 -0.94 3.17 -3.70
C ALA A 18 -1.27 2.68 -5.12
N TYR A 19 -2.48 2.93 -5.61
CA TYR A 19 -2.86 2.53 -6.96
C TYR A 19 -2.06 3.28 -8.02
N TRP A 20 -1.79 4.58 -7.79
CA TRP A 20 -0.97 5.35 -8.71
C TRP A 20 0.44 4.77 -8.83
N ILE A 21 1.05 4.44 -7.69
CA ILE A 21 2.39 3.84 -7.69
C ILE A 21 2.37 2.49 -8.42
N LYS A 22 1.36 1.67 -8.12
CA LYS A 22 1.20 0.36 -8.74
C LYS A 22 1.15 0.46 -10.26
N ASP A 23 0.44 1.47 -10.77
CA ASP A 23 0.21 1.60 -12.21
C ASP A 23 1.32 2.36 -12.94
N ASN A 24 2.10 3.19 -12.24
CA ASN A 24 3.03 4.12 -12.88
C ASN A 24 4.50 3.87 -12.57
N ILE A 25 4.81 3.19 -11.48
CA ILE A 25 6.19 2.94 -11.08
C ILE A 25 6.57 1.51 -11.38
N GLU A 26 7.66 1.31 -12.12
CA GLU A 26 8.17 -0.02 -12.36
C GLU A 26 9.17 -0.40 -11.28
N GLY A 27 9.39 -1.70 -11.10
CA GLY A 27 10.39 -2.20 -10.17
C GLY A 27 9.95 -2.28 -8.72
N TRP A 28 8.71 -1.89 -8.39
CA TRP A 28 8.24 -2.07 -7.03
C TRP A 28 8.06 -3.56 -6.73
N ASP A 29 8.52 -3.98 -5.57
CA ASP A 29 8.49 -5.38 -5.15
C ASP A 29 7.26 -5.68 -4.29
N GLN A 30 7.11 -4.91 -3.21
CA GLN A 30 5.99 -5.08 -2.30
C GLN A 30 5.43 -3.72 -1.95
N MET A 31 4.12 -3.60 -2.00
CA MET A 31 3.44 -2.38 -1.61
C MET A 31 2.39 -2.73 -0.58
N ILE A 32 2.47 -2.07 0.57
CA ILE A 32 1.55 -2.33 1.67
C ILE A 32 0.82 -1.04 2.03
N LEU A 33 -0.49 -1.08 1.91
CA LEU A 33 -1.34 0.00 2.38
C LEU A 33 -1.59 -0.26 3.87
N GLU A 34 -0.84 0.45 4.73
CA GLU A 34 -0.82 0.17 6.16
C GLU A 34 -1.86 0.99 6.92
N PHE A 35 -2.72 0.28 7.63
CA PHE A 35 -3.72 0.85 8.54
C PHE A 35 -4.66 1.88 7.90
N TYR A 36 -4.92 1.69 6.62
CA TYR A 36 -5.85 2.54 5.88
C TYR A 36 -7.29 2.17 6.23
N THR A 37 -8.12 3.18 6.52
CA THR A 37 -9.55 3.00 6.72
C THR A 37 -10.29 3.54 5.51
N ILE A 38 -11.09 2.69 4.86
CA ILE A 38 -11.88 3.09 3.71
C ILE A 38 -12.85 4.21 4.13
N GLY A 39 -12.83 5.30 3.37
CA GLY A 39 -13.63 6.48 3.71
C GLY A 39 -12.85 7.52 4.50
N GLU A 40 -11.64 7.23 4.93
CA GLU A 40 -10.76 8.15 5.64
C GLU A 40 -9.47 8.32 4.85
N PRO A 41 -9.44 9.25 3.88
CA PRO A 41 -8.32 9.36 2.92
C PRO A 41 -6.94 9.57 3.54
N ASN A 42 -6.89 10.24 4.67
CA ASN A 42 -5.63 10.56 5.33
C ASN A 42 -5.19 9.50 6.34
N SER A 43 -5.94 8.37 6.43
CA SER A 43 -5.57 7.31 7.36
C SER A 43 -4.45 6.46 6.79
N GLY A 44 -3.62 5.92 7.68
CA GLY A 44 -2.54 5.02 7.30
C GLY A 44 -1.45 5.67 6.45
N TRP A 45 -0.70 4.82 5.76
CA TRP A 45 0.36 5.26 4.85
C TRP A 45 0.68 4.13 3.87
N VAL A 46 1.54 4.43 2.88
CA VAL A 46 1.94 3.45 1.88
C VAL A 46 3.40 3.07 2.10
N HIS A 47 3.64 1.80 2.32
CA HIS A 47 4.99 1.23 2.37
C HIS A 47 5.29 0.59 1.03
N CYS A 48 6.38 0.98 0.39
CA CYS A 48 6.75 0.47 -0.92
C CYS A 48 8.22 0.05 -0.92
N SER A 49 8.49 -1.14 -1.40
CA SER A 49 9.86 -1.61 -1.60
C SER A 49 10.13 -1.83 -3.08
N VAL A 50 11.39 -1.75 -3.46
CA VAL A 50 11.83 -2.04 -4.83
C VAL A 50 12.90 -3.12 -4.78
N ALA A 51 13.01 -3.91 -5.84
CA ALA A 51 13.96 -5.01 -5.91
C ALA A 51 14.33 -5.30 -7.36
N ASP A 52 15.48 -5.93 -7.56
CA ASP A 52 15.93 -6.31 -8.90
C ASP A 52 14.99 -7.31 -9.55
N LYS A 53 14.38 -8.18 -8.75
CA LYS A 53 13.40 -9.16 -9.22
C LYS A 53 12.10 -8.95 -8.44
N PRO A 54 11.30 -7.95 -8.81
CA PRO A 54 10.14 -7.57 -8.03
C PRO A 54 9.03 -8.63 -8.03
N ARG A 55 8.49 -8.90 -6.84
CA ARG A 55 7.40 -9.87 -6.65
C ARG A 55 6.04 -9.30 -6.98
N LYS A 56 5.92 -7.98 -6.98
CA LYS A 56 4.65 -7.28 -7.25
C LYS A 56 3.54 -7.67 -6.28
N GLN A 57 3.87 -7.72 -5.00
CA GLN A 57 2.88 -8.03 -3.96
C GLN A 57 2.20 -6.76 -3.48
N PHE A 58 0.88 -6.70 -3.65
CA PHE A 58 0.07 -5.56 -3.21
C PHE A 58 -0.79 -6.01 -2.04
N LEU A 59 -0.48 -5.51 -0.84
CA LEU A 59 -1.07 -5.98 0.40
C LEU A 59 -1.70 -4.85 1.20
N ARG A 60 -2.59 -5.22 2.11
CA ARG A 60 -3.17 -4.33 3.09
C ARG A 60 -2.79 -4.84 4.47
N ALA A 61 -2.34 -3.94 5.35
CA ALA A 61 -2.04 -4.27 6.74
C ALA A 61 -3.12 -3.66 7.64
N PHE A 62 -3.60 -4.43 8.59
CA PHE A 62 -4.65 -3.99 9.50
C PHE A 62 -4.44 -4.62 10.88
N LYS A 63 -5.09 -4.06 11.89
CA LYS A 63 -5.06 -4.59 13.25
C LYS A 63 -6.24 -5.52 13.47
N GLU A 64 -5.97 -6.69 14.05
CA GLU A 64 -7.00 -7.63 14.44
C GLU A 64 -6.55 -8.30 15.74
N ASP A 65 -7.35 -8.20 16.78
CA ASP A 65 -7.03 -8.73 18.11
C ASP A 65 -5.67 -8.27 18.63
N GLY A 66 -5.35 -7.00 18.40
CA GLY A 66 -4.08 -6.41 18.84
C GLY A 66 -2.86 -6.80 18.03
N LYS A 67 -3.06 -7.56 16.96
CA LYS A 67 -1.96 -8.01 16.10
C LYS A 67 -2.10 -7.45 14.70
N THR A 68 -0.95 -7.17 14.06
CA THR A 68 -0.94 -6.72 12.68
C THR A 68 -1.08 -7.92 11.75
N LYS A 69 -2.07 -7.85 10.86
CA LYS A 69 -2.35 -8.89 9.86
C LYS A 69 -2.18 -8.30 8.47
N TYR A 70 -1.85 -9.15 7.51
CA TYR A 70 -1.67 -8.75 6.11
C TYR A 70 -2.57 -9.60 5.23
N LYS A 71 -3.15 -8.99 4.19
CA LYS A 71 -3.88 -9.76 3.18
C LYS A 71 -3.74 -9.08 1.82
N PRO A 72 -3.76 -9.86 0.73
CA PRO A 72 -3.67 -9.29 -0.61
C PRO A 72 -4.85 -8.37 -0.92
N ILE A 73 -4.55 -7.28 -1.64
CA ILE A 73 -5.60 -6.42 -2.16
C ILE A 73 -5.97 -6.95 -3.54
N ILE A 74 -7.24 -7.31 -3.72
CA ILE A 74 -7.77 -7.80 -4.97
C ILE A 74 -8.82 -6.81 -5.45
N GLY A 75 -8.70 -6.38 -6.70
CA GLY A 75 -9.61 -5.37 -7.25
C GLY A 75 -9.33 -3.98 -6.66
N ASP A 76 -10.31 -3.11 -6.74
CA ASP A 76 -10.18 -1.73 -6.28
C ASP A 76 -11.00 -1.51 -5.00
N ILE A 77 -10.31 -1.37 -3.87
CA ILE A 77 -10.98 -1.18 -2.58
C ILE A 77 -11.61 0.21 -2.42
N ARG A 78 -11.27 1.15 -3.33
CA ARG A 78 -11.83 2.51 -3.27
C ARG A 78 -13.28 2.55 -3.73
N CYS A 79 -13.68 1.58 -4.48
CA CYS A 79 -15.03 1.54 -5.06
C CYS A 79 -16.08 1.01 -4.10
N GLY A 80 -15.74 0.72 -2.90
CA GLY A 80 -16.74 0.28 -1.98
C GLY A 80 -16.52 -0.61 -1.06
#